data_6cfd83ed58b4b13deed28803f9760425
#
_entry.id   6cfd83ed58b4b13deed28803f9760425
#
_cell.length_a   1.000
_cell.length_b   1.000
_cell.length_c   1.000
_cell.angle_alpha   90.00
_cell.angle_beta   90.00
_cell.angle_gamma   90.00
#
_symmetry.space_group_name_H-M   'P 1'
#
loop_
_entity.id
_entity.type
_entity.pdbx_description
1 polymer ?
#
loop_
_entity_poly.entity_id
_entity_poly.type
_entity_poly.pdbx_seq_one_letter_code
_entity_poly.pdbx_strand_id
1 'polypeptide(L)'
;MFFSGISDEAGPSIEVQIKAHQELGWEYLELRMIDGQNLTAIPDGKFDHVRAQVDAAGMRVSCFASAIANWARPITCDPSIDIEDLKRAIPRMHAFKTRLIRVMSYPNDKDHPLSEPEWRREAIRRMKVLAGIAENGGVTLAHENCSGWGGLSAENSNILLGEVNSPALKVVFDTGNPVTYNQNAWDYYQAVCNDIVYVHIKDARIVDGKEIYTFCGEGDGCVNEIVRDLLAKGYDGGCSIEPHLAAVIHTGQKADSEAQLYESYVEYGKRLIKIVDQARR
;
A
#
# COMPACT_ATOMS: atom_id res chain seq x y z
N MET A 1 -3.35 -16.73 3.65
CA MET A 1 -3.46 -15.28 3.99
C MET A 1 -2.82 -15.05 5.34
N PHE A 2 -1.95 -14.04 5.46
CA PHE A 2 -1.35 -13.58 6.71
C PHE A 2 -1.71 -12.11 6.96
N PHE A 3 -1.63 -11.69 8.22
CA PHE A 3 -1.93 -10.31 8.61
C PHE A 3 -0.68 -9.43 8.62
N SER A 4 -0.86 -8.18 8.24
CA SER A 4 0.13 -7.10 8.27
C SER A 4 -0.57 -5.74 8.43
N GLY A 5 0.19 -4.66 8.41
CA GLY A 5 -0.35 -3.31 8.38
C GLY A 5 0.70 -2.28 8.05
N ILE A 6 0.30 -1.17 7.44
CA ILE A 6 1.15 0.02 7.27
C ILE A 6 1.45 0.56 8.65
N SER A 7 2.59 0.16 9.19
CA SER A 7 2.86 0.15 10.62
C SER A 7 3.04 1.54 11.24
N ASP A 8 3.44 2.54 10.45
CA ASP A 8 3.58 3.93 10.94
C ASP A 8 2.25 4.60 11.27
N GLU A 9 1.11 3.99 10.91
CA GLU A 9 -0.20 4.43 11.40
C GLU A 9 -0.45 4.07 12.88
N ALA A 10 0.34 3.15 13.45
CA ALA A 10 0.34 2.90 14.89
C ALA A 10 1.21 3.90 15.67
N GLY A 11 2.20 4.51 15.02
CA GLY A 11 3.10 5.49 15.61
C GLY A 11 4.40 5.65 14.84
N PRO A 12 5.16 6.73 15.10
CA PRO A 12 6.28 7.12 14.26
C PRO A 12 7.51 6.22 14.39
N SER A 13 7.82 5.71 15.60
CA SER A 13 9.03 4.95 15.83
C SER A 13 8.85 3.46 15.54
N ILE A 14 9.95 2.80 15.17
CA ILE A 14 9.93 1.37 14.85
C ILE A 14 9.51 0.53 16.05
N GLU A 15 9.86 0.95 17.27
CA GLU A 15 9.51 0.25 18.51
C GLU A 15 8.00 0.23 18.74
N VAL A 16 7.32 1.36 18.49
CA VAL A 16 5.86 1.47 18.61
C VAL A 16 5.18 0.63 17.51
N GLN A 17 5.70 0.65 16.29
CA GLN A 17 5.21 -0.14 15.18
C GLN A 17 5.29 -1.65 15.47
N ILE A 18 6.44 -2.11 15.98
CA ILE A 18 6.66 -3.50 16.42
C ILE A 18 5.69 -3.86 17.54
N LYS A 19 5.56 -3.01 18.57
CA LYS A 19 4.69 -3.25 19.73
C LYS A 19 3.23 -3.44 19.30
N ALA A 20 2.72 -2.64 18.38
CA ALA A 20 1.34 -2.75 17.90
C ALA A 20 1.09 -4.10 17.20
N HIS A 21 2.01 -4.55 16.36
CA HIS A 21 1.90 -5.84 15.68
C HIS A 21 2.03 -7.02 16.65
N GLN A 22 2.92 -6.93 17.64
CA GLN A 22 3.03 -7.95 18.69
C GLN A 22 1.76 -8.04 19.54
N GLU A 23 1.10 -6.91 19.88
CA GLU A 23 -0.18 -6.91 20.59
C GLU A 23 -1.29 -7.59 19.78
N LEU A 24 -1.27 -7.46 18.44
CA LEU A 24 -2.18 -8.12 17.52
C LEU A 24 -1.83 -9.60 17.29
N GLY A 25 -0.68 -10.07 17.76
CA GLY A 25 -0.18 -11.42 17.47
C GLY A 25 0.26 -11.60 16.00
N TRP A 26 0.62 -10.54 15.32
CA TRP A 26 1.05 -10.55 13.93
C TRP A 26 2.56 -10.69 13.80
N GLU A 27 3.01 -11.40 12.76
CA GLU A 27 4.42 -11.63 12.48
C GLU A 27 5.01 -10.64 11.46
N TYR A 28 4.15 -9.95 10.69
CA TYR A 28 4.58 -9.15 9.55
C TYR A 28 4.27 -7.67 9.76
N LEU A 29 5.23 -6.82 9.34
CA LEU A 29 5.12 -5.37 9.23
C LEU A 29 5.08 -4.99 7.74
N GLU A 30 4.29 -4.01 7.37
CA GLU A 30 4.48 -3.23 6.16
C GLU A 30 5.13 -1.91 6.52
N LEU A 31 6.36 -1.67 6.07
CA LEU A 31 7.14 -0.50 6.47
C LEU A 31 7.01 0.62 5.44
N ARG A 32 6.48 1.77 5.88
CA ARG A 32 6.33 3.00 5.10
C ARG A 32 7.24 4.11 5.62
N MET A 33 6.95 4.62 6.81
CA MET A 33 7.68 5.73 7.43
C MET A 33 8.32 5.30 8.74
N ILE A 34 9.52 5.81 8.99
CA ILE A 34 10.21 5.72 10.28
C ILE A 34 10.59 7.13 10.72
N ASP A 35 10.01 7.59 11.83
CA ASP A 35 10.20 8.95 12.36
C ASP A 35 10.01 10.03 11.27
N GLY A 36 8.93 9.93 10.51
CA GLY A 36 8.56 10.87 9.47
C GLY A 36 9.36 10.78 8.15
N GLN A 37 10.21 9.77 7.98
CA GLN A 37 10.99 9.56 6.75
C GLN A 37 10.62 8.24 6.08
N ASN A 38 10.42 8.24 4.76
CA ASN A 38 10.13 6.99 4.04
C ASN A 38 11.33 6.02 4.13
N LEU A 39 11.04 4.74 4.34
CA LEU A 39 12.05 3.68 4.53
C LEU A 39 13.06 3.61 3.36
N THR A 40 12.65 3.93 2.15
CA THR A 40 13.56 3.94 0.98
C THR A 40 14.55 5.10 1.03
N ALA A 41 14.27 6.15 1.80
CA ALA A 41 15.05 7.39 1.85
C ALA A 41 15.88 7.58 3.14
N ILE A 42 15.63 6.81 4.20
CA ILE A 42 16.38 6.94 5.45
C ILE A 42 17.88 6.65 5.24
N PRO A 43 18.80 7.27 6.01
CA PRO A 43 20.23 6.95 5.98
C PRO A 43 20.51 5.48 6.31
N ASP A 44 21.61 4.93 5.78
CA ASP A 44 21.95 3.51 5.96
C ASP A 44 22.09 3.12 7.44
N GLY A 45 22.73 3.95 8.27
CA GLY A 45 22.84 3.67 9.72
C GLY A 45 21.48 3.60 10.43
N LYS A 46 20.50 4.42 10.00
CA LYS A 46 19.12 4.33 10.52
C LYS A 46 18.42 3.07 9.99
N PHE A 47 18.65 2.71 8.72
CA PHE A 47 18.12 1.48 8.17
C PHE A 47 18.66 0.24 8.91
N ASP A 48 19.96 0.19 9.20
CA ASP A 48 20.57 -0.90 9.96
C ASP A 48 20.01 -1.00 11.38
N HIS A 49 19.74 0.13 12.03
CA HIS A 49 19.06 0.16 13.32
C HIS A 49 17.64 -0.41 13.24
N VAL A 50 16.85 0.03 12.28
CA VAL A 50 15.47 -0.49 12.04
C VAL A 50 15.52 -2.00 11.82
N ARG A 51 16.44 -2.48 10.97
CA ARG A 51 16.59 -3.90 10.71
C ARG A 51 16.93 -4.69 11.98
N ALA A 52 17.88 -4.19 12.78
CA ALA A 52 18.24 -4.85 14.03
C ALA A 52 17.07 -4.95 15.02
N GLN A 53 16.22 -3.92 15.11
CA GLN A 53 15.03 -3.93 15.95
C GLN A 53 13.99 -4.95 15.46
N VAL A 54 13.71 -5.01 14.14
CA VAL A 54 12.78 -5.96 13.55
C VAL A 54 13.29 -7.40 13.74
N ASP A 55 14.57 -7.65 13.50
CA ASP A 55 15.20 -8.97 13.68
C ASP A 55 15.17 -9.40 15.16
N ALA A 56 15.50 -8.50 16.10
CA ALA A 56 15.46 -8.76 17.52
C ALA A 56 14.04 -9.08 18.04
N ALA A 57 13.02 -8.47 17.43
CA ALA A 57 11.63 -8.75 17.75
C ALA A 57 11.10 -10.06 17.12
N GLY A 58 11.89 -10.74 16.30
CA GLY A 58 11.49 -11.95 15.57
C GLY A 58 10.45 -11.68 14.48
N MET A 59 10.32 -10.41 14.03
CA MET A 59 9.33 -10.00 13.05
C MET A 59 9.87 -10.05 11.61
N ARG A 60 8.96 -10.00 10.67
CA ARG A 60 9.25 -10.00 9.23
C ARG A 60 8.69 -8.75 8.58
N VAL A 61 9.21 -8.40 7.41
CA VAL A 61 8.67 -7.32 6.59
C VAL A 61 7.97 -7.92 5.37
N SER A 62 6.69 -7.65 5.22
CA SER A 62 5.87 -8.18 4.11
C SER A 62 6.02 -7.37 2.83
N CYS A 63 6.06 -6.04 2.96
CA CYS A 63 6.08 -5.10 1.85
C CYS A 63 6.78 -3.80 2.28
N PHE A 64 7.44 -3.13 1.34
CA PHE A 64 7.87 -1.74 1.48
C PHE A 64 6.80 -0.82 0.88
N ALA A 65 6.14 0.00 1.69
CA ALA A 65 5.21 1.03 1.20
C ALA A 65 5.98 2.28 0.76
N SER A 66 6.52 2.25 -0.47
CA SER A 66 7.38 3.31 -1.00
C SER A 66 6.61 4.55 -1.43
N ALA A 67 7.36 5.65 -1.68
CA ALA A 67 6.85 6.86 -2.29
C ALA A 67 7.00 6.86 -3.84
N ILE A 68 7.41 5.74 -4.44
CA ILE A 68 7.65 5.65 -5.89
C ILE A 68 6.34 5.88 -6.64
N ALA A 69 6.35 6.85 -7.55
CA ALA A 69 5.24 7.23 -8.41
C ALA A 69 3.94 7.62 -7.65
N ASN A 70 4.03 7.98 -6.36
CA ASN A 70 2.88 8.24 -5.50
C ASN A 70 2.24 9.63 -5.74
N TRP A 71 1.22 9.95 -4.96
CA TRP A 71 0.45 11.20 -5.01
C TRP A 71 1.29 12.48 -4.89
N ALA A 72 2.49 12.43 -4.30
CA ALA A 72 3.40 13.57 -4.17
C ALA A 72 4.38 13.71 -5.36
N ARG A 73 4.35 12.78 -6.33
CA ARG A 73 5.26 12.74 -7.49
C ARG A 73 4.47 12.82 -8.79
N PRO A 74 4.07 14.04 -9.23
CA PRO A 74 3.30 14.19 -10.46
C PRO A 74 4.08 13.71 -11.69
N ILE A 75 3.36 13.43 -12.77
CA ILE A 75 3.94 12.91 -14.02
C ILE A 75 5.00 13.84 -14.64
N THR A 76 5.01 15.11 -14.28
CA THR A 76 5.99 16.11 -14.71
C THR A 76 7.28 16.10 -13.90
N CYS A 77 7.33 15.40 -12.74
CA CYS A 77 8.55 15.31 -11.94
C CYS A 77 9.65 14.53 -12.66
N ASP A 78 10.89 14.73 -12.25
CA ASP A 78 12.03 13.97 -12.76
C ASP A 78 11.90 12.47 -12.41
N PRO A 79 11.80 11.58 -13.39
CA PRO A 79 11.65 10.14 -13.15
C PRO A 79 12.89 9.49 -12.52
N SER A 80 14.06 10.15 -12.55
CA SER A 80 15.28 9.63 -11.93
C SER A 80 15.14 9.45 -10.42
N ILE A 81 14.31 10.26 -9.77
CA ILE A 81 14.04 10.17 -8.33
C ILE A 81 13.49 8.79 -7.97
N ASP A 82 12.51 8.30 -8.74
CA ASP A 82 11.89 7.00 -8.50
C ASP A 82 12.82 5.84 -8.85
N ILE A 83 13.61 6.01 -9.90
CA ILE A 83 14.63 5.04 -10.31
C ILE A 83 15.67 4.86 -9.20
N GLU A 84 16.19 5.95 -8.65
CA GLU A 84 17.18 5.89 -7.57
C GLU A 84 16.59 5.37 -6.25
N ASP A 85 15.33 5.73 -5.94
CA ASP A 85 14.64 5.17 -4.79
C ASP A 85 14.47 3.64 -4.92
N LEU A 86 14.07 3.15 -6.10
CA LEU A 86 13.93 1.70 -6.34
C LEU A 86 15.29 0.99 -6.25
N LYS A 87 16.34 1.53 -6.87
CA LYS A 87 17.69 0.97 -6.77
C LYS A 87 18.20 0.90 -5.33
N ARG A 88 17.89 1.90 -4.50
CA ARG A 88 18.22 1.91 -3.07
C ARG A 88 17.36 0.93 -2.28
N ALA A 89 16.09 0.79 -2.63
CA ALA A 89 15.17 -0.12 -1.95
C ALA A 89 15.54 -1.60 -2.14
N ILE A 90 15.94 -2.01 -3.35
CA ILE A 90 16.20 -3.41 -3.68
C ILE A 90 17.19 -4.10 -2.71
N PRO A 91 18.41 -3.60 -2.44
CA PRO A 91 19.30 -4.24 -1.47
C PRO A 91 18.73 -4.25 -0.04
N ARG A 92 17.95 -3.24 0.34
CA ARG A 92 17.27 -3.17 1.63
C ARG A 92 16.15 -4.20 1.74
N MET A 93 15.40 -4.42 0.68
CA MET A 93 14.39 -5.48 0.58
C MET A 93 15.02 -6.87 0.71
N HIS A 94 16.16 -7.10 0.05
CA HIS A 94 16.91 -8.34 0.19
C HIS A 94 17.39 -8.58 1.63
N ALA A 95 17.85 -7.52 2.31
CA ALA A 95 18.28 -7.61 3.71
C ALA A 95 17.13 -8.03 4.65
N PHE A 96 15.88 -7.64 4.36
CA PHE A 96 14.67 -8.07 5.05
C PHE A 96 14.04 -9.36 4.49
N LYS A 97 14.60 -9.94 3.42
CA LYS A 97 14.02 -11.08 2.68
C LYS A 97 12.61 -10.78 2.15
N THR A 98 12.31 -9.53 1.88
CA THR A 98 11.06 -9.03 1.33
C THR A 98 11.16 -8.91 -0.19
N ARG A 99 10.08 -9.22 -0.90
CA ARG A 99 10.04 -9.14 -2.37
C ARG A 99 9.03 -8.15 -2.91
N LEU A 100 8.14 -7.63 -2.09
CA LEU A 100 7.10 -6.70 -2.51
C LEU A 100 7.48 -5.26 -2.16
N ILE A 101 7.29 -4.36 -3.11
CA ILE A 101 7.37 -2.91 -2.92
C ILE A 101 6.16 -2.26 -3.56
N ARG A 102 5.37 -1.54 -2.76
CA ARG A 102 4.22 -0.79 -3.25
C ARG A 102 4.68 0.40 -4.07
N VAL A 103 4.07 0.57 -5.23
CA VAL A 103 4.23 1.72 -6.13
C VAL A 103 2.86 2.20 -6.60
N MET A 104 2.79 3.45 -7.07
CA MET A 104 1.64 3.99 -7.78
C MET A 104 1.98 4.22 -9.27
N SER A 105 1.27 5.08 -9.98
CA SER A 105 1.45 5.29 -11.42
C SER A 105 1.39 6.75 -11.84
N TYR A 106 1.95 7.63 -11.01
CA TYR A 106 2.10 9.07 -11.23
C TYR A 106 0.77 9.82 -11.41
N PRO A 107 0.33 10.64 -10.46
CA PRO A 107 -0.79 11.55 -10.67
C PRO A 107 -0.47 12.55 -11.78
N ASN A 108 -1.50 13.06 -12.45
CA ASN A 108 -1.31 14.17 -13.38
C ASN A 108 -0.86 15.43 -12.62
N ASP A 109 -0.15 16.30 -13.30
CA ASP A 109 0.25 17.58 -12.71
C ASP A 109 -0.97 18.50 -12.60
N LYS A 110 -1.14 19.15 -11.46
CA LYS A 110 -2.28 20.03 -11.22
C LYS A 110 -2.13 21.38 -11.93
N ASP A 111 -0.89 21.88 -12.04
CA ASP A 111 -0.58 23.18 -12.61
C ASP A 111 -0.29 23.09 -14.11
N HIS A 112 0.25 21.94 -14.54
CA HIS A 112 0.62 21.66 -15.94
C HIS A 112 0.14 20.27 -16.38
N PRO A 113 -1.20 20.05 -16.41
CA PRO A 113 -1.75 18.74 -16.71
C PRO A 113 -1.44 18.32 -18.15
N LEU A 114 -0.98 17.09 -18.30
CA LEU A 114 -0.93 16.42 -19.60
C LEU A 114 -2.34 16.05 -20.05
N SER A 115 -2.56 16.00 -21.37
CA SER A 115 -3.77 15.37 -21.89
C SER A 115 -3.82 13.88 -21.46
N GLU A 116 -5.03 13.30 -21.38
CA GLU A 116 -5.16 11.90 -20.95
C GLU A 116 -4.29 10.93 -21.77
N PRO A 117 -4.25 11.00 -23.12
CA PRO A 117 -3.39 10.11 -23.90
C PRO A 117 -1.89 10.32 -23.66
N GLU A 118 -1.46 11.53 -23.37
CA GLU A 118 -0.06 11.84 -23.07
C GLU A 118 0.30 11.32 -21.67
N TRP A 119 -0.56 11.56 -20.68
CA TRP A 119 -0.38 11.08 -19.31
C TRP A 119 -0.31 9.54 -19.29
N ARG A 120 -1.27 8.85 -19.93
CA ARG A 120 -1.24 7.39 -20.10
C ARG A 120 0.09 6.90 -20.66
N ARG A 121 0.48 7.45 -21.82
CA ARG A 121 1.70 7.02 -22.51
C ARG A 121 2.95 7.19 -21.63
N GLU A 122 3.06 8.33 -20.94
CA GLU A 122 4.22 8.61 -20.11
C GLU A 122 4.21 7.76 -18.83
N ALA A 123 3.07 7.58 -18.18
CA ALA A 123 2.94 6.70 -17.02
C ALA A 123 3.37 5.27 -17.36
N ILE A 124 2.86 4.71 -18.45
CA ILE A 124 3.22 3.36 -18.91
C ILE A 124 4.71 3.28 -19.24
N ARG A 125 5.26 4.29 -19.93
CA ARG A 125 6.69 4.34 -20.25
C ARG A 125 7.57 4.28 -18.99
N ARG A 126 7.24 5.08 -17.97
CA ARG A 126 7.97 5.09 -16.68
C ARG A 126 7.82 3.77 -15.95
N MET A 127 6.62 3.22 -15.90
CA MET A 127 6.37 1.94 -15.24
C MET A 127 7.13 0.78 -15.91
N LYS A 128 7.29 0.80 -17.25
CA LYS A 128 8.15 -0.18 -17.96
C LYS A 128 9.61 -0.12 -17.50
N VAL A 129 10.15 1.10 -17.30
CA VAL A 129 11.52 1.27 -16.79
C VAL A 129 11.66 0.72 -15.38
N LEU A 130 10.71 1.07 -14.49
CA LEU A 130 10.73 0.58 -13.10
C LEU A 130 10.56 -0.95 -13.04
N ALA A 131 9.65 -1.51 -13.85
CA ALA A 131 9.44 -2.96 -13.91
C ALA A 131 10.70 -3.70 -14.38
N GLY A 132 11.42 -3.19 -15.38
CA GLY A 132 12.69 -3.78 -15.81
C GLY A 132 13.77 -3.75 -14.73
N ILE A 133 13.84 -2.69 -13.92
CA ILE A 133 14.75 -2.61 -12.77
C ILE A 133 14.34 -3.62 -11.69
N ALA A 134 13.05 -3.75 -11.43
CA ALA A 134 12.52 -4.70 -10.44
C ALA A 134 12.77 -6.16 -10.85
N GLU A 135 12.55 -6.51 -12.14
CA GLU A 135 12.89 -7.83 -12.68
C GLU A 135 14.37 -8.19 -12.47
N ASN A 136 15.26 -7.28 -12.87
CA ASN A 136 16.69 -7.46 -12.70
C ASN A 136 17.09 -7.56 -11.22
N GLY A 137 16.35 -6.88 -10.35
CA GLY A 137 16.55 -6.89 -8.90
C GLY A 137 15.87 -8.06 -8.18
N GLY A 138 15.09 -8.89 -8.85
CA GLY A 138 14.37 -10.02 -8.25
C GLY A 138 13.29 -9.62 -7.26
N VAL A 139 12.67 -8.43 -7.45
CA VAL A 139 11.58 -7.90 -6.63
C VAL A 139 10.34 -7.64 -7.47
N THR A 140 9.19 -7.46 -6.83
CA THR A 140 7.90 -7.21 -7.47
C THR A 140 7.35 -5.84 -7.08
N LEU A 141 7.04 -5.04 -8.08
CA LEU A 141 6.27 -3.81 -7.92
C LEU A 141 4.81 -4.19 -7.70
N ALA A 142 4.28 -3.91 -6.53
CA ALA A 142 2.86 -4.04 -6.22
C ALA A 142 2.19 -2.69 -6.48
N HIS A 143 1.54 -2.55 -7.66
CA HIS A 143 0.85 -1.33 -8.06
C HIS A 143 -0.45 -1.17 -7.31
N GLU A 144 -0.60 -0.05 -6.62
CA GLU A 144 -1.80 0.27 -5.84
C GLU A 144 -2.85 0.98 -6.70
N ASN A 145 -4.10 0.58 -6.56
CA ASN A 145 -5.27 1.29 -7.08
C ASN A 145 -5.51 2.59 -6.29
N CYS A 146 -4.65 3.56 -6.50
CA CYS A 146 -4.64 4.85 -5.84
C CYS A 146 -4.43 5.96 -6.88
N SER A 147 -4.00 7.15 -6.45
CA SER A 147 -3.66 8.25 -7.36
C SER A 147 -2.63 7.82 -8.42
N GLY A 148 -2.75 8.38 -9.62
CA GLY A 148 -1.93 8.01 -10.75
C GLY A 148 -2.74 7.30 -11.84
N TRP A 149 -2.29 7.42 -13.08
CA TRP A 149 -3.07 7.04 -14.25
C TRP A 149 -3.64 5.61 -14.16
N GLY A 150 -2.80 4.63 -13.83
CA GLY A 150 -3.19 3.23 -13.76
C GLY A 150 -4.11 2.89 -12.58
N GLY A 151 -4.08 3.68 -11.49
CA GLY A 151 -4.85 3.40 -10.28
C GLY A 151 -6.25 3.98 -10.28
N LEU A 152 -6.57 4.90 -11.20
CA LEU A 152 -7.84 5.62 -11.19
C LEU A 152 -9.05 4.79 -11.60
N SER A 153 -8.85 3.66 -12.27
CA SER A 153 -9.94 2.72 -12.62
C SER A 153 -9.39 1.31 -12.83
N ALA A 154 -10.27 0.33 -12.72
CA ALA A 154 -9.94 -1.06 -13.00
C ALA A 154 -9.52 -1.26 -14.47
N GLU A 155 -10.12 -0.52 -15.40
CA GLU A 155 -9.74 -0.53 -16.83
C GLU A 155 -8.30 -0.04 -17.00
N ASN A 156 -7.94 1.10 -16.39
CA ASN A 156 -6.59 1.65 -16.46
C ASN A 156 -5.56 0.70 -15.83
N SER A 157 -5.91 0.06 -14.71
CA SER A 157 -5.04 -0.94 -14.07
C SER A 157 -4.76 -2.11 -15.02
N ASN A 158 -5.78 -2.66 -15.65
CA ASN A 158 -5.64 -3.76 -16.60
C ASN A 158 -4.83 -3.36 -17.84
N ILE A 159 -5.04 -2.15 -18.35
CA ILE A 159 -4.25 -1.61 -19.46
C ILE A 159 -2.79 -1.45 -19.04
N LEU A 160 -2.53 -0.89 -17.86
CA LEU A 160 -1.18 -0.71 -17.33
C LEU A 160 -0.45 -2.06 -17.23
N LEU A 161 -1.08 -3.06 -16.60
CA LEU A 161 -0.51 -4.41 -16.49
C LEU A 161 -0.23 -5.04 -17.85
N GLY A 162 -1.20 -4.97 -18.77
CA GLY A 162 -1.08 -5.54 -20.12
C GLY A 162 -0.02 -4.85 -20.98
N GLU A 163 0.06 -3.52 -20.92
CA GLU A 163 1.04 -2.78 -21.73
C GLU A 163 2.46 -2.78 -21.14
N VAL A 164 2.61 -2.80 -19.81
CA VAL A 164 3.92 -3.00 -19.16
C VAL A 164 4.40 -4.43 -19.42
N ASN A 165 3.50 -5.41 -19.34
CA ASN A 165 3.72 -6.83 -19.63
C ASN A 165 4.99 -7.40 -18.97
N SER A 166 5.12 -7.18 -17.65
CA SER A 166 6.25 -7.65 -16.86
C SER A 166 5.77 -8.54 -15.70
N PRO A 167 6.41 -9.70 -15.45
CA PRO A 167 6.09 -10.51 -14.27
C PRO A 167 6.41 -9.80 -12.95
N ALA A 168 7.24 -8.77 -12.98
CA ALA A 168 7.58 -7.96 -11.82
C ALA A 168 6.58 -6.83 -11.53
N LEU A 169 5.48 -6.69 -12.31
CA LEU A 169 4.39 -5.76 -12.01
C LEU A 169 3.13 -6.55 -11.67
N LYS A 170 2.65 -6.37 -10.44
CA LYS A 170 1.45 -6.99 -9.89
C LYS A 170 0.60 -5.96 -9.16
N VAL A 171 -0.53 -6.37 -8.60
CA VAL A 171 -1.47 -5.48 -7.92
C VAL A 171 -1.35 -5.63 -6.41
N VAL A 172 -1.25 -4.50 -5.70
CA VAL A 172 -1.78 -4.37 -4.34
C VAL A 172 -3.15 -3.73 -4.45
N PHE A 173 -4.18 -4.43 -4.01
CA PHE A 173 -5.55 -3.93 -4.05
C PHE A 173 -5.92 -3.30 -2.72
N ASP A 174 -6.22 -2.00 -2.73
CA ASP A 174 -6.77 -1.27 -1.60
C ASP A 174 -8.30 -1.25 -1.69
N THR A 175 -8.97 -1.69 -0.62
CA THR A 175 -10.44 -1.83 -0.60
C THR A 175 -11.17 -0.49 -0.47
N GLY A 176 -10.56 0.53 0.15
CA GLY A 176 -11.16 1.84 0.38
C GLY A 176 -10.97 2.83 -0.77
N ASN A 177 -9.85 2.75 -1.50
CA ASN A 177 -9.55 3.69 -2.57
C ASN A 177 -10.63 3.78 -3.68
N PRO A 178 -11.29 2.70 -4.12
CA PRO A 178 -12.38 2.81 -5.08
C PRO A 178 -13.52 3.71 -4.58
N VAL A 179 -13.86 3.66 -3.30
CA VAL A 179 -14.90 4.51 -2.69
C VAL A 179 -14.52 5.99 -2.83
N THR A 180 -13.25 6.34 -2.55
CA THR A 180 -12.70 7.69 -2.70
C THR A 180 -12.85 8.23 -4.13
N TYR A 181 -12.69 7.37 -5.12
CA TYR A 181 -12.83 7.70 -6.55
C TYR A 181 -14.25 7.46 -7.09
N ASN A 182 -15.25 7.32 -6.20
CA ASN A 182 -16.64 7.09 -6.55
C ASN A 182 -16.85 5.88 -7.47
N GLN A 183 -16.11 4.79 -7.18
CA GLN A 183 -16.19 3.51 -7.87
C GLN A 183 -16.69 2.43 -6.91
N ASN A 184 -17.29 1.38 -7.47
CA ASN A 184 -17.67 0.20 -6.70
C ASN A 184 -16.42 -0.65 -6.39
N ALA A 185 -16.13 -0.87 -5.10
CA ALA A 185 -14.95 -1.60 -4.68
C ALA A 185 -14.98 -3.09 -5.10
N TRP A 186 -16.16 -3.71 -5.12
CA TRP A 186 -16.33 -5.08 -5.55
C TRP A 186 -16.08 -5.25 -7.05
N ASP A 187 -16.63 -4.36 -7.88
CA ASP A 187 -16.44 -4.42 -9.32
C ASP A 187 -14.99 -4.21 -9.70
N TYR A 188 -14.32 -3.26 -9.04
CA TYR A 188 -12.88 -3.04 -9.23
C TYR A 188 -12.08 -4.30 -8.84
N TYR A 189 -12.32 -4.82 -7.64
CA TYR A 189 -11.67 -6.04 -7.16
C TYR A 189 -11.83 -7.20 -8.16
N GLN A 190 -13.05 -7.47 -8.63
CA GLN A 190 -13.30 -8.54 -9.58
C GLN A 190 -12.50 -8.39 -10.89
N ALA A 191 -12.34 -7.17 -11.35
CA ALA A 191 -11.62 -6.89 -12.60
C ALA A 191 -10.10 -7.12 -12.51
N VAL A 192 -9.50 -7.03 -11.31
CA VAL A 192 -8.04 -7.15 -11.12
C VAL A 192 -7.62 -8.35 -10.27
N CYS A 193 -8.58 -9.14 -9.76
CA CYS A 193 -8.35 -10.15 -8.72
C CYS A 193 -7.29 -11.22 -9.07
N ASN A 194 -7.09 -11.51 -10.35
CA ASN A 194 -6.10 -12.50 -10.80
C ASN A 194 -4.64 -12.04 -10.67
N ASP A 195 -4.41 -10.73 -10.58
CA ASP A 195 -3.08 -10.13 -10.47
C ASP A 195 -2.77 -9.61 -9.05
N ILE A 196 -3.69 -9.78 -8.11
CA ILE A 196 -3.51 -9.35 -6.72
C ILE A 196 -2.49 -10.25 -6.02
N VAL A 197 -1.42 -9.64 -5.53
CA VAL A 197 -0.39 -10.28 -4.70
C VAL A 197 -0.40 -9.79 -3.26
N TYR A 198 -1.08 -8.66 -3.00
CA TYR A 198 -1.17 -8.03 -1.69
C TYR A 198 -2.45 -7.22 -1.57
N VAL A 199 -3.01 -7.10 -0.37
CA VAL A 199 -4.26 -6.37 -0.15
C VAL A 199 -4.07 -5.35 0.97
N HIS A 200 -4.47 -4.10 0.72
CA HIS A 200 -4.68 -3.11 1.75
C HIS A 200 -6.14 -3.11 2.19
N ILE A 201 -6.35 -3.23 3.48
CA ILE A 201 -7.66 -3.13 4.10
C ILE A 201 -7.83 -1.73 4.66
N LYS A 202 -8.53 -0.93 3.91
CA LYS A 202 -9.01 0.39 4.24
C LYS A 202 -10.50 0.43 3.99
N ASP A 203 -11.25 1.18 4.78
CA ASP A 203 -12.68 1.32 4.56
C ASP A 203 -13.11 2.76 4.72
N ALA A 204 -14.04 3.18 3.88
CA ALA A 204 -14.54 4.54 3.84
C ALA A 204 -15.97 4.56 3.30
N ARG A 205 -16.65 5.67 3.52
CA ARG A 205 -17.92 6.02 2.89
C ARG A 205 -17.96 7.47 2.48
N ILE A 206 -18.80 7.81 1.53
CA ILE A 206 -19.04 9.21 1.14
C ILE A 206 -20.29 9.68 1.86
N VAL A 207 -20.17 10.72 2.69
CA VAL A 207 -21.29 11.37 3.39
C VAL A 207 -21.27 12.85 3.02
N ASP A 208 -22.37 13.35 2.47
CA ASP A 208 -22.51 14.74 2.02
C ASP A 208 -21.35 15.20 1.11
N GLY A 209 -20.90 14.29 0.22
CA GLY A 209 -19.79 14.53 -0.72
C GLY A 209 -18.40 14.56 -0.09
N LYS A 210 -18.27 14.15 1.17
CA LYS A 210 -16.99 14.05 1.90
C LYS A 210 -16.65 12.61 2.17
N GLU A 211 -15.39 12.28 1.99
CA GLU A 211 -14.83 10.99 2.39
C GLU A 211 -14.71 10.91 3.91
N ILE A 212 -15.22 9.82 4.47
CA ILE A 212 -15.13 9.50 5.90
C ILE A 212 -14.55 8.11 6.01
N TYR A 213 -13.37 7.99 6.60
CA TYR A 213 -12.77 6.69 6.91
C TYR A 213 -13.51 6.02 8.07
N THR A 214 -13.71 4.72 7.96
CA THR A 214 -14.42 3.90 8.94
C THR A 214 -13.58 2.71 9.36
N PHE A 215 -13.98 2.03 10.41
CA PHE A 215 -13.41 0.72 10.68
C PHE A 215 -13.76 -0.26 9.55
N CYS A 216 -12.87 -1.24 9.32
CA CYS A 216 -13.08 -2.25 8.28
C CYS A 216 -14.40 -2.98 8.43
N GLY A 217 -15.15 -3.11 7.33
CA GLY A 217 -16.48 -3.69 7.28
C GLY A 217 -17.63 -2.76 7.69
N GLU A 218 -17.33 -1.50 8.01
CA GLU A 218 -18.35 -0.48 8.36
C GLU A 218 -18.57 0.55 7.24
N GLY A 219 -17.74 0.54 6.20
CA GLY A 219 -17.82 1.44 5.05
C GLY A 219 -18.41 0.78 3.80
N ASP A 220 -18.10 1.37 2.65
CA ASP A 220 -18.57 0.95 1.33
C ASP A 220 -17.47 0.20 0.53
N GLY A 221 -16.32 -0.12 1.18
CA GLY A 221 -15.16 -0.82 0.60
C GLY A 221 -15.37 -2.32 0.35
N CYS A 222 -16.57 -2.87 0.61
CA CYS A 222 -16.90 -4.29 0.40
C CYS A 222 -15.92 -5.26 1.08
N VAL A 223 -15.35 -4.86 2.22
CA VAL A 223 -14.26 -5.60 2.89
C VAL A 223 -14.66 -7.05 3.22
N ASN A 224 -15.89 -7.26 3.73
CA ASN A 224 -16.36 -8.60 4.11
C ASN A 224 -16.47 -9.55 2.91
N GLU A 225 -17.02 -9.04 1.80
CA GLU A 225 -17.21 -9.78 0.56
C GLU A 225 -15.86 -10.13 -0.09
N ILE A 226 -14.96 -9.15 -0.15
CA ILE A 226 -13.62 -9.30 -0.74
C ILE A 226 -12.80 -10.30 0.07
N VAL A 227 -12.77 -10.18 1.41
CA VAL A 227 -12.04 -11.13 2.28
C VAL A 227 -12.57 -12.55 2.12
N ARG A 228 -13.90 -12.72 2.03
CA ARG A 228 -14.52 -14.04 1.82
C ARG A 228 -14.13 -14.65 0.46
N ASP A 229 -14.17 -13.85 -0.60
CA ASP A 229 -13.82 -14.31 -1.96
C ASP A 229 -12.32 -14.64 -2.07
N LEU A 230 -11.44 -13.81 -1.49
CA LEU A 230 -10.01 -14.09 -1.42
C LEU A 230 -9.72 -15.43 -0.73
N LEU A 231 -10.35 -15.69 0.41
CA LEU A 231 -10.20 -16.96 1.12
C LEU A 231 -10.74 -18.14 0.31
N ALA A 232 -11.89 -17.98 -0.33
CA ALA A 232 -12.49 -19.01 -1.18
C ALA A 232 -11.62 -19.35 -2.40
N LYS A 233 -10.89 -18.37 -2.93
CA LYS A 233 -9.92 -18.53 -4.03
C LYS A 233 -8.55 -19.06 -3.57
N GLY A 234 -8.36 -19.30 -2.26
CA GLY A 234 -7.09 -19.80 -1.72
C GLY A 234 -5.98 -18.76 -1.66
N TYR A 235 -6.33 -17.46 -1.60
CA TYR A 235 -5.33 -16.40 -1.46
C TYR A 235 -4.49 -16.59 -0.19
N ASP A 236 -3.18 -16.62 -0.33
CA ASP A 236 -2.20 -16.82 0.75
C ASP A 236 -1.30 -15.60 1.03
N GLY A 237 -1.52 -14.50 0.29
CA GLY A 237 -0.77 -13.24 0.41
C GLY A 237 -1.09 -12.45 1.69
N GLY A 238 -0.52 -11.25 1.77
CA GLY A 238 -0.71 -10.34 2.89
C GLY A 238 -2.04 -9.59 2.85
N CYS A 239 -2.64 -9.47 4.02
CA CYS A 239 -3.81 -8.64 4.29
C CYS A 239 -3.37 -7.56 5.28
N SER A 240 -3.11 -6.36 4.77
CA SER A 240 -2.44 -5.27 5.47
C SER A 240 -3.42 -4.15 5.77
N ILE A 241 -3.53 -3.72 7.03
CA ILE A 241 -4.42 -2.61 7.38
C ILE A 241 -3.79 -1.25 7.03
N GLU A 242 -4.63 -0.34 6.54
CA GLU A 242 -4.35 1.08 6.33
C GLU A 242 -5.52 1.93 6.86
N PRO A 243 -5.65 2.09 8.19
CA PRO A 243 -6.86 2.62 8.83
C PRO A 243 -7.28 4.03 8.44
N HIS A 244 -6.36 4.97 8.33
CA HIS A 244 -6.62 6.41 8.12
C HIS A 244 -7.60 7.05 9.13
N LEU A 245 -7.85 6.42 10.28
CA LEU A 245 -8.84 6.89 11.26
C LEU A 245 -8.34 8.07 12.10
N ALA A 246 -7.14 7.96 12.65
CA ALA A 246 -6.58 8.96 13.55
C ALA A 246 -5.71 9.98 12.79
N ALA A 247 -5.02 9.56 11.73
CA ALA A 247 -4.20 10.43 10.90
C ALA A 247 -4.31 10.03 9.43
N VAL A 248 -4.24 11.02 8.54
CA VAL A 248 -4.29 10.81 7.08
C VAL A 248 -3.14 11.56 6.45
N ILE A 249 -2.10 10.86 6.03
CA ILE A 249 -0.83 11.47 5.60
C ILE A 249 -1.03 12.39 4.38
N HIS A 250 -1.78 11.96 3.39
CA HIS A 250 -1.96 12.71 2.14
C HIS A 250 -2.84 13.98 2.28
N THR A 251 -3.66 14.08 3.34
CA THR A 251 -4.46 15.27 3.64
C THR A 251 -3.80 16.17 4.68
N GLY A 252 -2.76 15.68 5.37
CA GLY A 252 -2.11 16.37 6.48
C GLY A 252 -2.89 16.33 7.80
N GLN A 253 -3.97 15.51 7.88
CA GLN A 253 -4.68 15.27 9.13
C GLN A 253 -3.75 14.58 10.13
N LYS A 254 -3.71 15.13 11.34
CA LYS A 254 -2.89 14.60 12.44
C LYS A 254 -3.78 14.07 13.55
N ALA A 255 -3.31 13.02 14.22
CA ALA A 255 -3.91 12.53 15.44
C ALA A 255 -3.74 13.54 16.60
N ASP A 256 -4.65 13.51 17.56
CA ASP A 256 -4.56 14.33 18.77
C ASP A 256 -3.42 13.87 19.70
N SER A 257 -3.03 12.60 19.63
CA SER A 257 -1.94 12.01 20.39
C SER A 257 -1.40 10.73 19.75
N GLU A 258 -0.18 10.32 20.12
CA GLU A 258 0.38 9.01 19.74
C GLU A 258 -0.43 7.85 20.32
N ALA A 259 -1.03 8.02 21.50
CA ALA A 259 -1.91 7.02 22.09
C ALA A 259 -3.14 6.75 21.21
N GLN A 260 -3.73 7.80 20.63
CA GLN A 260 -4.86 7.67 19.70
C GLN A 260 -4.47 6.90 18.43
N LEU A 261 -3.29 7.18 17.84
CA LEU A 261 -2.76 6.41 16.71
C LEU A 261 -2.69 4.92 17.04
N TYR A 262 -2.02 4.62 18.15
CA TYR A 262 -1.81 3.24 18.59
C TYR A 262 -3.12 2.50 18.85
N GLU A 263 -4.02 3.09 19.64
CA GLU A 263 -5.28 2.47 20.03
C GLU A 263 -6.20 2.23 18.83
N SER A 264 -6.32 3.22 17.93
CA SER A 264 -7.14 3.09 16.72
C SER A 264 -6.59 2.02 15.76
N TYR A 265 -5.27 1.96 15.61
CA TYR A 265 -4.60 0.96 14.79
C TYR A 265 -4.83 -0.47 15.32
N VAL A 266 -4.59 -0.68 16.62
CA VAL A 266 -4.78 -1.98 17.26
C VAL A 266 -6.25 -2.42 17.23
N GLU A 267 -7.19 -1.50 17.47
CA GLU A 267 -8.63 -1.82 17.37
C GLU A 267 -9.00 -2.20 15.92
N TYR A 268 -8.48 -1.49 14.93
CA TYR A 268 -8.69 -1.82 13.52
C TYR A 268 -8.22 -3.24 13.19
N GLY A 269 -7.02 -3.58 13.64
CA GLY A 269 -6.45 -4.92 13.47
C GLY A 269 -7.30 -6.02 14.13
N LYS A 270 -7.79 -5.79 15.35
CA LYS A 270 -8.69 -6.72 16.05
C LYS A 270 -10.00 -6.95 15.28
N ARG A 271 -10.54 -5.92 14.62
CA ARG A 271 -11.73 -6.05 13.78
C ARG A 271 -11.47 -6.83 12.51
N LEU A 272 -10.33 -6.60 11.85
CA LEU A 272 -9.95 -7.40 10.68
C LEU A 272 -9.80 -8.89 11.04
N ILE A 273 -9.18 -9.22 12.17
CA ILE A 273 -9.08 -10.61 12.64
C ILE A 273 -10.48 -11.24 12.75
N LYS A 274 -11.44 -10.53 13.35
CA LYS A 274 -12.84 -11.03 13.47
C LYS A 274 -13.49 -11.27 12.10
N ILE A 275 -13.30 -10.37 11.13
CA ILE A 275 -13.83 -10.51 9.77
C ILE A 275 -13.26 -11.77 9.10
N VAL A 276 -11.94 -11.96 9.17
CA VAL A 276 -11.28 -13.14 8.58
C VAL A 276 -11.72 -14.44 9.26
N ASP A 277 -11.85 -14.45 10.58
CA ASP A 277 -12.31 -15.62 11.33
C ASP A 277 -13.78 -15.98 11.02
N GLN A 278 -14.62 -14.99 10.79
CA GLN A 278 -16.00 -15.21 10.34
C GLN A 278 -16.07 -15.75 8.91
N ALA A 279 -15.19 -15.25 8.03
CA ALA A 279 -15.15 -15.69 6.64
C ALA A 279 -14.57 -17.12 6.46
N ARG A 280 -13.83 -17.63 7.45
CA ARG A 280 -13.28 -19.00 7.46
C ARG A 280 -14.28 -20.07 7.95
N ARG A 281 -15.40 -19.66 8.55
CA ARG A 281 -16.48 -20.55 9.04
C ARG A 281 -17.49 -20.86 7.95
#